data_a5ec8d859cfb4a7d5d01fc51e8c8f1a2
#
_entry.id   a5ec8d859cfb4a7d5d01fc51e8c8f1a2
#
_cell.length_a   1.000
_cell.length_b   1.000
_cell.length_c   1.000
_cell.angle_alpha   90.00
_cell.angle_beta   90.00
_cell.angle_gamma   90.00
#
_symmetry.space_group_name_H-M   'P 1'
#
loop_
_entity.id
_entity.type
_entity.pdbx_description
1 polymer ?
#
loop_
_entity_poly.entity_id
_entity_poly.type
_entity_poly.pdbx_seq_one_letter_code
_entity_poly.pdbx_strand_id
1 'polypeptide(L)'
;MLDKEGYRPNVGIILANQRNEVFWGKRVNQHAWQFPQGGIKPGETPLQAMYRELEEEIGLLRVHVRILGRTREWLRYEVPEKWARRQREKEGKAAAAYRGQKQIWFLLRMLGRDCDVKLRGSGHPEFDAWRWHDYWVPLEAVIDFKREVYRQALIELHRYLLADRRRPARAQALSS
;
A
#
# COMPACT_ATOMS: atom_id res chain seq x y z
N MET A 1 -9.51 -15.09 2.33
CA MET A 1 -9.12 -16.48 2.67
C MET A 1 -7.76 -16.43 3.35
N LEU A 2 -7.51 -17.25 4.38
CA LEU A 2 -6.21 -17.38 5.04
C LEU A 2 -5.37 -18.44 4.30
N ASP A 3 -4.05 -18.30 4.37
CA ASP A 3 -3.15 -19.37 3.98
C ASP A 3 -3.07 -20.45 5.08
N LYS A 4 -2.28 -21.51 4.82
CA LYS A 4 -2.13 -22.65 5.74
C LYS A 4 -1.51 -22.27 7.09
N GLU A 5 -0.79 -21.14 7.15
CA GLU A 5 -0.09 -20.63 8.33
C GLU A 5 -0.92 -19.59 9.12
N GLY A 6 -2.13 -19.25 8.64
CA GLY A 6 -3.03 -18.28 9.28
C GLY A 6 -2.80 -16.84 8.87
N TYR A 7 -2.05 -16.58 7.78
CA TYR A 7 -1.85 -15.24 7.26
C TYR A 7 -2.83 -14.91 6.14
N ARG A 8 -3.32 -13.66 6.15
CA ARG A 8 -4.16 -13.15 5.08
C ARG A 8 -3.29 -12.53 3.99
N PRO A 9 -3.38 -13.01 2.73
CA PRO A 9 -2.71 -12.37 1.61
C PRO A 9 -3.22 -10.94 1.40
N ASN A 10 -2.28 -10.00 1.24
CA ASN A 10 -2.55 -8.58 1.17
C ASN A 10 -1.53 -7.89 0.25
N VAL A 11 -1.84 -6.71 -0.22
CA VAL A 11 -0.92 -5.84 -0.95
C VAL A 11 -0.73 -4.54 -0.20
N GLY A 12 0.50 -4.00 -0.24
CA GLY A 12 0.81 -2.67 0.24
C GLY A 12 1.25 -1.78 -0.92
N ILE A 13 0.95 -0.50 -0.84
CA ILE A 13 1.23 0.47 -1.90
C ILE A 13 2.06 1.63 -1.34
N ILE A 14 3.25 1.83 -1.92
CA ILE A 14 4.07 3.01 -1.71
C ILE A 14 3.96 3.85 -2.98
N LEU A 15 3.20 4.93 -2.94
CA LEU A 15 3.03 5.86 -4.05
C LEU A 15 3.97 7.05 -3.85
N ALA A 16 4.91 7.27 -4.78
CA ALA A 16 5.88 8.34 -4.74
C ALA A 16 5.57 9.43 -5.78
N ASN A 17 5.65 10.70 -5.39
CA ASN A 17 5.57 11.83 -6.30
C ASN A 17 6.92 12.11 -7.00
N GLN A 18 6.99 13.16 -7.82
CA GLN A 18 8.20 13.53 -8.56
C GLN A 18 9.37 14.01 -7.66
N ARG A 19 9.07 14.39 -6.42
CA ARG A 19 10.09 14.77 -5.40
C ARG A 19 10.53 13.58 -4.54
N ASN A 20 10.03 12.36 -4.85
CA ASN A 20 10.23 11.14 -4.07
C ASN A 20 9.64 11.19 -2.65
N GLU A 21 8.68 12.07 -2.42
CA GLU A 21 7.84 12.02 -1.24
C GLU A 21 6.76 10.94 -1.46
N VAL A 22 6.31 10.32 -0.37
CA VAL A 22 5.34 9.22 -0.40
C VAL A 22 3.98 9.64 0.11
N PHE A 23 2.93 9.08 -0.49
CA PHE A 23 1.56 9.24 0.00
C PHE A 23 1.42 8.63 1.39
N TRP A 24 0.92 9.43 2.33
CA TRP A 24 0.68 9.01 3.70
C TRP A 24 -0.76 9.34 4.08
N GLY A 25 -1.58 8.31 4.33
CA GLY A 25 -3.02 8.42 4.55
C GLY A 25 -3.40 8.31 6.02
N LYS A 26 -4.27 9.21 6.49
CA LYS A 26 -4.87 9.15 7.83
C LYS A 26 -6.15 8.33 7.77
N ARG A 27 -6.23 7.27 8.56
CA ARG A 27 -7.41 6.40 8.62
C ARG A 27 -8.62 7.15 9.18
N VAL A 28 -9.77 6.87 8.56
CA VAL A 28 -11.07 7.45 8.97
C VAL A 28 -11.32 7.21 10.46
N ASN A 29 -11.68 8.28 11.16
CA ASN A 29 -12.01 8.26 12.59
C ASN A 29 -10.90 7.70 13.51
N GLN A 30 -9.65 7.72 13.07
CA GLN A 30 -8.50 7.26 13.84
C GLN A 30 -7.35 8.27 13.78
N HIS A 31 -6.53 8.31 14.83
CA HIS A 31 -5.26 9.04 14.83
C HIS A 31 -4.12 8.20 14.26
N ALA A 32 -4.42 7.27 13.36
CA ALA A 32 -3.47 6.36 12.77
C ALA A 32 -3.25 6.69 11.29
N TRP A 33 -1.98 6.75 10.90
CA TRP A 33 -1.54 6.98 9.53
C TRP A 33 -0.91 5.72 8.96
N GLN A 34 -1.14 5.45 7.70
CA GLN A 34 -0.59 4.27 7.04
C GLN A 34 -0.46 4.44 5.53
N PHE A 35 0.29 3.56 4.89
CA PHE A 35 0.23 3.36 3.44
C PHE A 35 -1.09 2.68 3.04
N PRO A 36 -1.60 2.94 1.82
CA PRO A 36 -2.70 2.18 1.26
C PRO A 36 -2.37 0.69 1.22
N GLN A 37 -3.32 -0.14 1.61
CA GLN A 37 -3.17 -1.58 1.63
C GLN A 37 -4.53 -2.28 1.60
N GLY A 38 -4.59 -3.47 1.03
CA GLY A 38 -5.81 -4.25 1.05
C GLY A 38 -5.66 -5.73 0.75
N GLY A 39 -6.68 -6.48 1.07
CA GLY A 39 -6.70 -7.94 0.92
C GLY A 39 -6.77 -8.37 -0.54
N ILE A 40 -6.09 -9.46 -0.86
CA ILE A 40 -6.20 -10.12 -2.17
C ILE A 40 -7.43 -11.01 -2.14
N LYS A 41 -8.34 -10.80 -3.10
CA LYS A 41 -9.56 -11.59 -3.25
C LYS A 41 -9.27 -12.96 -3.90
N PRO A 42 -10.11 -13.99 -3.68
CA PRO A 42 -9.97 -15.27 -4.38
C PRO A 42 -9.90 -15.10 -5.90
N GLY A 43 -8.90 -15.74 -6.52
CA GLY A 43 -8.67 -15.64 -7.97
C GLY A 43 -7.99 -14.36 -8.44
N GLU A 44 -7.72 -13.41 -7.55
CA GLU A 44 -7.04 -12.15 -7.85
C GLU A 44 -5.52 -12.30 -7.71
N THR A 45 -4.77 -11.77 -8.66
CA THR A 45 -3.31 -11.66 -8.53
C THR A 45 -2.94 -10.47 -7.65
N PRO A 46 -1.73 -10.44 -7.04
CA PRO A 46 -1.28 -9.26 -6.30
C PRO A 46 -1.32 -7.96 -7.12
N LEU A 47 -1.03 -8.03 -8.42
CA LEU A 47 -1.08 -6.88 -9.31
C LEU A 47 -2.51 -6.35 -9.50
N GLN A 48 -3.48 -7.24 -9.69
CA GLN A 48 -4.89 -6.87 -9.79
C GLN A 48 -5.40 -6.27 -8.48
N ALA A 49 -5.06 -6.88 -7.36
CA ALA A 49 -5.40 -6.36 -6.03
C ALA A 49 -4.83 -4.96 -5.81
N MET A 50 -3.57 -4.73 -6.17
CA MET A 50 -2.93 -3.42 -6.04
C MET A 50 -3.69 -2.33 -6.82
N TYR A 51 -4.07 -2.58 -8.08
CA TYR A 51 -4.81 -1.58 -8.85
C TYR A 51 -6.22 -1.34 -8.32
N ARG A 52 -6.89 -2.39 -7.86
CA ARG A 52 -8.23 -2.26 -7.25
C ARG A 52 -8.17 -1.45 -5.95
N GLU A 53 -7.23 -1.76 -5.06
CA GLU A 53 -7.05 -1.01 -3.80
C GLU A 53 -6.62 0.44 -4.04
N LEU A 54 -5.78 0.68 -5.05
CA LEU A 54 -5.40 2.04 -5.46
C LEU A 54 -6.63 2.88 -5.85
N GLU A 55 -7.55 2.29 -6.60
CA GLU A 55 -8.79 2.96 -7.00
C GLU A 55 -9.76 3.09 -5.82
N GLU A 56 -9.99 2.02 -5.06
CA GLU A 56 -10.93 2.00 -3.94
C GLU A 56 -10.53 2.96 -2.81
N GLU A 57 -9.24 3.02 -2.44
CA GLU A 57 -8.79 3.80 -1.28
C GLU A 57 -8.40 5.24 -1.61
N ILE A 58 -7.82 5.50 -2.78
CA ILE A 58 -7.30 6.83 -3.13
C ILE A 58 -7.78 7.37 -4.48
N GLY A 59 -8.64 6.64 -5.19
CA GLY A 59 -9.32 7.10 -6.41
C GLY A 59 -8.44 7.19 -7.65
N LEU A 60 -7.21 6.65 -7.60
CA LEU A 60 -6.29 6.69 -8.72
C LEU A 60 -6.48 5.48 -9.64
N LEU A 61 -6.57 5.74 -10.92
CA LEU A 61 -6.65 4.73 -11.96
C LEU A 61 -5.24 4.33 -12.43
N ARG A 62 -5.18 3.22 -13.16
CA ARG A 62 -3.95 2.69 -13.76
C ARG A 62 -3.15 3.75 -14.56
N VAL A 63 -3.84 4.65 -15.27
CA VAL A 63 -3.22 5.71 -16.08
C VAL A 63 -2.51 6.78 -15.24
N HIS A 64 -2.85 6.90 -13.96
CA HIS A 64 -2.30 7.88 -13.04
C HIS A 64 -0.98 7.44 -12.40
N VAL A 65 -0.55 6.19 -12.63
CA VAL A 65 0.63 5.63 -11.96
C VAL A 65 1.48 4.80 -12.91
N ARG A 66 2.75 4.65 -12.55
CA ARG A 66 3.69 3.72 -13.17
C ARG A 66 4.35 2.87 -12.09
N ILE A 67 4.38 1.55 -12.28
CA ILE A 67 5.06 0.64 -11.36
C ILE A 67 6.57 0.81 -11.52
N LEU A 68 7.26 1.09 -10.42
CA LEU A 68 8.72 1.13 -10.36
C LEU A 68 9.30 -0.22 -9.94
N GLY A 69 8.64 -0.92 -9.03
CA GLY A 69 9.06 -2.22 -8.55
C GLY A 69 8.07 -2.83 -7.57
N ARG A 70 8.36 -4.05 -7.18
CA ARG A 70 7.64 -4.75 -6.11
C ARG A 70 8.61 -5.58 -5.28
N THR A 71 8.21 -5.96 -4.06
CA THR A 71 8.97 -6.90 -3.24
C THR A 71 8.99 -8.28 -3.90
N ARG A 72 10.11 -8.99 -3.77
CA ARG A 72 10.28 -10.34 -4.34
C ARG A 72 9.49 -11.36 -3.55
N GLU A 73 9.61 -11.26 -2.21
CA GLU A 73 9.04 -12.19 -1.27
C GLU A 73 7.83 -11.62 -0.55
N TRP A 74 7.02 -12.50 0.00
CA TRP A 74 5.96 -12.14 0.93
C TRP A 74 6.55 -11.66 2.24
N LEU A 75 6.23 -10.42 2.63
CA LEU A 75 6.59 -9.85 3.93
C LEU A 75 5.45 -10.10 4.91
N ARG A 76 5.77 -10.67 6.09
CA ARG A 76 4.77 -11.09 7.08
C ARG A 76 4.86 -10.24 8.33
N TYR A 77 3.71 -9.99 8.93
CA TYR A 77 3.63 -9.48 10.30
C TYR A 77 2.47 -10.15 11.04
N GLU A 78 2.66 -10.31 12.32
CA GLU A 78 1.61 -10.78 13.23
C GLU A 78 0.92 -9.56 13.85
N VAL A 79 -0.41 -9.67 14.01
CA VAL A 79 -1.16 -8.66 14.75
C VAL A 79 -1.19 -9.07 16.23
N PRO A 80 -1.20 -8.10 17.17
CA PRO A 80 -1.36 -8.41 18.60
C PRO A 80 -2.61 -9.26 18.84
N GLU A 81 -2.56 -10.19 19.80
CA GLU A 81 -3.62 -11.16 20.06
C GLU A 81 -5.01 -10.50 20.24
N LYS A 82 -5.07 -9.34 20.89
CA LYS A 82 -6.31 -8.58 21.02
C LYS A 82 -6.95 -8.24 19.66
N TRP A 83 -6.16 -7.93 18.64
CA TRP A 83 -6.63 -7.61 17.30
C TRP A 83 -6.97 -8.90 16.52
N ALA A 84 -6.16 -9.93 16.67
CA ALA A 84 -6.42 -11.23 16.07
C ALA A 84 -7.75 -11.82 16.58
N ARG A 85 -8.00 -11.73 17.89
CA ARG A 85 -9.25 -12.17 18.51
C ARG A 85 -10.47 -11.42 17.96
N ARG A 86 -10.39 -10.07 17.88
CA ARG A 86 -11.47 -9.27 17.29
C ARG A 86 -11.79 -9.69 15.86
N GLN A 87 -10.76 -9.99 15.07
CA GLN A 87 -10.93 -10.40 13.68
C GLN A 87 -11.57 -11.77 13.59
N ARG A 88 -11.17 -12.72 14.47
CA ARG A 88 -11.77 -14.06 14.57
C ARG A 88 -13.25 -13.99 15.00
N GLU A 89 -13.57 -13.14 15.96
CA GLU A 89 -14.95 -12.91 16.42
C GLU A 89 -15.83 -12.32 15.29
N LYS A 90 -15.29 -11.39 14.52
CA LYS A 90 -16.01 -10.75 13.40
C LYS A 90 -16.27 -11.68 12.22
N GLU A 91 -15.30 -12.53 11.86
CA GLU A 91 -15.35 -13.39 10.67
C GLU A 91 -15.67 -14.87 10.99
N GLY A 92 -15.75 -15.22 12.27
CA GLY A 92 -16.10 -16.56 12.70
C GLY A 92 -15.13 -17.65 12.24
N LYS A 93 -15.67 -18.81 11.85
CA LYS A 93 -14.86 -19.98 11.44
C LYS A 93 -13.87 -19.69 10.31
N ALA A 94 -14.19 -18.76 9.40
CA ALA A 94 -13.33 -18.40 8.27
C ALA A 94 -12.00 -17.76 8.71
N ALA A 95 -11.96 -17.17 9.89
CA ALA A 95 -10.76 -16.52 10.45
C ALA A 95 -10.25 -17.20 11.74
N ALA A 96 -10.69 -18.41 12.06
CA ALA A 96 -10.34 -19.07 13.32
C ALA A 96 -8.82 -19.18 13.57
N ALA A 97 -8.02 -19.34 12.51
CA ALA A 97 -6.57 -19.42 12.58
C ALA A 97 -5.86 -18.08 12.27
N TYR A 98 -6.57 -16.96 12.22
CA TYR A 98 -5.97 -15.68 11.84
C TYR A 98 -4.90 -15.24 12.82
N ARG A 99 -3.71 -14.96 12.30
CA ARG A 99 -2.53 -14.50 13.03
C ARG A 99 -2.06 -13.11 12.59
N GLY A 100 -2.20 -12.81 11.32
CA GLY A 100 -1.69 -11.58 10.74
C GLY A 100 -1.84 -11.53 9.22
N GLN A 101 -0.98 -10.78 8.59
CA GLN A 101 -0.99 -10.61 7.14
C GLN A 101 0.36 -10.97 6.53
N LYS A 102 0.33 -11.42 5.27
CA LYS A 102 1.49 -11.50 4.39
C LYS A 102 1.26 -10.58 3.20
N GLN A 103 2.24 -9.79 2.85
CA GLN A 103 2.09 -8.69 1.91
C GLN A 103 3.12 -8.74 0.78
N ILE A 104 2.66 -8.48 -0.45
CA ILE A 104 3.51 -8.02 -1.54
C ILE A 104 3.38 -6.49 -1.60
N TRP A 105 4.50 -5.80 -1.59
CA TRP A 105 4.53 -4.35 -1.66
C TRP A 105 4.89 -3.86 -3.06
N PHE A 106 4.19 -2.83 -3.52
CA PHE A 106 4.44 -2.17 -4.80
C PHE A 106 4.92 -0.74 -4.57
N LEU A 107 5.95 -0.34 -5.30
CA LEU A 107 6.37 1.05 -5.40
C LEU A 107 5.88 1.62 -6.73
N LEU A 108 5.09 2.68 -6.65
CA LEU A 108 4.49 3.36 -7.79
C LEU A 108 5.02 4.79 -7.91
N ARG A 109 5.17 5.26 -9.15
CA ARG A 109 5.38 6.67 -9.47
C ARG A 109 4.04 7.32 -9.81
N MET A 110 3.70 8.41 -9.15
CA MET A 110 2.57 9.25 -9.51
C MET A 110 2.83 9.93 -10.85
N LEU A 111 1.96 9.72 -11.83
CA LEU A 111 1.94 10.40 -13.13
C LEU A 111 0.83 11.44 -13.18
N GLY A 112 -0.23 11.25 -12.39
CA GLY A 112 -1.33 12.17 -12.23
C GLY A 112 -0.97 13.38 -11.37
N ARG A 113 -1.97 14.19 -11.08
CA ARG A 113 -1.88 15.38 -10.22
C ARG A 113 -2.52 15.10 -8.86
N ASP A 114 -2.19 15.90 -7.85
CA ASP A 114 -2.77 15.77 -6.52
C ASP A 114 -4.30 15.84 -6.52
N CYS A 115 -4.89 16.61 -7.44
CA CYS A 115 -6.35 16.69 -7.60
C CYS A 115 -7.00 15.41 -8.14
N ASP A 116 -6.23 14.47 -8.67
CA ASP A 116 -6.74 13.16 -9.11
C ASP A 116 -6.96 12.22 -7.91
N VAL A 117 -6.37 12.51 -6.74
CA VAL A 117 -6.58 11.76 -5.51
C VAL A 117 -8.00 12.03 -4.98
N LYS A 118 -8.78 10.96 -4.80
CA LYS A 118 -10.16 11.02 -4.33
C LYS A 118 -10.40 9.96 -3.25
N LEU A 119 -10.35 10.39 -1.99
CA LEU A 119 -10.50 9.49 -0.84
C LEU A 119 -11.95 8.98 -0.63
N ARG A 120 -12.93 9.65 -1.20
CA ARG A 120 -14.37 9.36 -1.00
C ARG A 120 -15.03 8.74 -2.21
N GLY A 121 -14.24 8.15 -3.13
CA GLY A 121 -14.77 7.52 -4.34
C GLY A 121 -15.45 6.17 -4.11
N SER A 122 -15.14 5.50 -2.99
CA SER A 122 -15.78 4.25 -2.58
C SER A 122 -16.84 4.49 -1.51
N GLY A 123 -17.83 3.59 -1.41
CA GLY A 123 -18.87 3.65 -0.38
C GLY A 123 -18.34 3.48 1.06
N HIS A 124 -17.08 3.07 1.22
CA HIS A 124 -16.42 2.83 2.50
C HIS A 124 -15.00 3.42 2.48
N PRO A 125 -14.86 4.75 2.66
CA PRO A 125 -13.55 5.40 2.61
C PRO A 125 -12.61 4.88 3.71
N GLU A 126 -11.39 4.52 3.35
CA GLU A 126 -10.36 4.10 4.31
C GLU A 126 -9.65 5.28 4.95
N PHE A 127 -9.48 6.37 4.19
CA PHE A 127 -8.79 7.59 4.64
C PHE A 127 -9.72 8.80 4.63
N ASP A 128 -9.54 9.71 5.61
CA ASP A 128 -10.23 11.01 5.67
C ASP A 128 -9.30 12.19 5.39
N ALA A 129 -7.98 11.98 5.39
CA ALA A 129 -6.95 12.95 5.03
C ALA A 129 -5.72 12.25 4.45
N TRP A 130 -4.89 12.99 3.74
CA TRP A 130 -3.63 12.51 3.23
C TRP A 130 -2.64 13.65 3.05
N ARG A 131 -1.34 13.30 2.91
CA ARG A 131 -0.27 14.24 2.59
C ARG A 131 0.90 13.52 1.94
N TRP A 132 1.76 14.27 1.28
CA TRP A 132 3.09 13.82 0.91
C TRP A 132 4.03 13.90 2.11
N HIS A 133 4.91 12.92 2.23
CA HIS A 133 5.89 12.85 3.31
C HIS A 133 7.23 12.30 2.80
N ASP A 134 8.32 12.64 3.48
CA ASP A 134 9.61 12.06 3.17
C ASP A 134 9.54 10.53 3.22
N TYR A 135 10.28 9.89 2.32
CA TYR A 135 10.23 8.45 2.08
C TYR A 135 10.35 7.59 3.35
N TRP A 136 11.17 8.03 4.32
CA TRP A 136 11.47 7.26 5.52
C TRP A 136 10.59 7.59 6.73
N VAL A 137 9.89 8.70 6.73
CA VAL A 137 9.03 9.12 7.86
C VAL A 137 7.95 8.09 8.22
N PRO A 138 7.30 7.39 7.27
CA PRO A 138 6.35 6.35 7.60
C PRO A 138 6.89 5.25 8.51
N LEU A 139 8.17 4.95 8.44
CA LEU A 139 8.82 3.96 9.30
C LEU A 139 8.78 4.34 10.78
N GLU A 140 8.89 5.63 11.09
CA GLU A 140 8.86 6.14 12.47
C GLU A 140 7.42 6.31 12.99
N ALA A 141 6.48 6.62 12.08
CA ALA A 141 5.12 7.01 12.42
C ALA A 141 4.11 5.84 12.41
N VAL A 142 4.46 4.70 11.83
CA VAL A 142 3.54 3.55 11.75
C VAL A 142 3.43 2.84 13.10
N ILE A 143 2.28 2.19 13.32
CA ILE A 143 2.04 1.35 14.51
C ILE A 143 3.10 0.25 14.64
N ASP A 144 3.57 -0.01 15.86
CA ASP A 144 4.75 -0.84 16.15
C ASP A 144 4.77 -2.20 15.48
N PHE A 145 3.66 -2.94 15.49
CA PHE A 145 3.63 -4.28 14.91
C PHE A 145 3.72 -4.32 13.38
N LYS A 146 3.59 -3.17 12.69
CA LYS A 146 3.82 -3.03 11.24
C LYS A 146 5.21 -2.48 10.89
N ARG A 147 5.96 -2.00 11.87
CA ARG A 147 7.23 -1.27 11.63
C ARG A 147 8.25 -2.12 10.87
N GLU A 148 8.39 -3.39 11.22
CA GLU A 148 9.37 -4.26 10.58
C GLU A 148 9.01 -4.56 9.11
N VAL A 149 7.75 -4.82 8.79
CA VAL A 149 7.33 -5.03 7.40
C VAL A 149 7.47 -3.76 6.57
N TYR A 150 7.21 -2.59 7.14
CA TYR A 150 7.46 -1.30 6.48
C TYR A 150 8.95 -1.11 6.22
N ARG A 151 9.81 -1.40 7.21
CA ARG A 151 11.26 -1.30 7.07
C ARG A 151 11.77 -2.16 5.92
N GLN A 152 11.37 -3.43 5.86
CA GLN A 152 11.77 -4.35 4.81
C GLN A 152 11.30 -3.88 3.42
N ALA A 153 10.04 -3.45 3.30
CA ALA A 153 9.49 -2.95 2.05
C ALA A 153 10.21 -1.69 1.57
N LEU A 154 10.39 -0.70 2.45
CA LEU A 154 11.05 0.56 2.12
C LEU A 154 12.52 0.35 1.71
N ILE A 155 13.26 -0.48 2.44
CA ILE A 155 14.66 -0.79 2.12
C ILE A 155 14.76 -1.50 0.76
N GLU A 156 13.96 -2.54 0.53
CA GLU A 156 14.02 -3.29 -0.73
C GLU A 156 13.65 -2.44 -1.94
N LEU A 157 12.63 -1.58 -1.80
CA LEU A 157 12.06 -0.82 -2.91
C LEU A 157 12.80 0.49 -3.20
N HIS A 158 13.58 1.02 -2.24
CA HIS A 158 14.31 2.29 -2.40
C HIS A 158 15.23 2.32 -3.63
N ARG A 159 15.85 1.18 -3.98
CA ARG A 159 16.70 1.07 -5.17
C ARG A 159 15.98 1.42 -6.47
N TYR A 160 14.68 1.07 -6.58
CA TYR A 160 13.89 1.38 -7.78
C TYR A 160 13.55 2.87 -7.86
N LEU A 161 13.35 3.52 -6.70
CA LEU A 161 13.15 4.95 -6.62
C LEU A 161 14.40 5.72 -7.10
N LEU A 162 15.59 5.29 -6.68
CA LEU A 162 16.87 5.87 -7.11
C LEU A 162 17.17 5.63 -8.60
N ALA A 163 16.83 4.44 -9.10
CA ALA A 163 17.02 4.11 -10.51
C ALA A 163 16.13 4.96 -11.43
N ASP A 164 14.92 5.27 -10.98
CA ASP A 164 13.98 6.10 -11.74
C ASP A 164 14.46 7.56 -11.88
N ARG A 165 15.12 8.12 -10.88
CA ARG A 165 15.75 9.45 -10.95
C ARG A 165 16.82 9.57 -12.05
N ARG A 166 17.50 8.47 -12.40
CA ARG A 166 18.57 8.45 -13.40
C ARG A 166 18.04 8.34 -14.84
N ARG A 167 16.75 8.15 -15.04
CA ARG A 167 16.15 8.19 -16.37
C ARG A 167 15.95 9.64 -16.78
N PRO A 168 16.65 10.15 -17.81
CA PRO A 168 16.36 11.47 -18.35
C PRO A 168 14.90 11.52 -18.78
N ALA A 169 14.21 12.62 -18.48
CA ALA A 169 12.90 12.86 -19.05
C ALA A 169 13.03 12.69 -20.56
N ARG A 170 12.37 11.68 -21.13
CA ARG A 170 12.26 11.58 -22.59
C ARG A 170 11.61 12.87 -23.04
N ALA A 171 12.38 13.69 -23.76
CA ALA A 171 11.84 14.81 -24.50
C ALA A 171 10.61 14.29 -25.25
N GLN A 172 9.46 14.85 -24.96
CA GLN A 172 8.30 14.69 -25.82
C GLN A 172 8.74 15.26 -27.15
N ALA A 173 8.99 14.37 -28.11
CA ALA A 173 9.18 14.76 -29.49
C ALA A 173 7.88 15.40 -29.93
N LEU A 174 7.89 16.71 -30.04
CA LEU A 174 6.94 17.49 -30.82
C LEU A 174 7.09 17.00 -32.26
N SER A 175 6.19 16.16 -32.67
CA SER A 175 5.95 15.88 -34.09
C SER A 175 5.00 16.94 -34.58
N SER A 176 5.54 17.79 -35.41
CA SER A 176 4.83 18.76 -36.27
C SER A 176 3.81 18.11 -37.15
#